data_7b890bfb28cc2be90ddf24f55dcb24b0
#
_entry.id   7b890bfb28cc2be90ddf24f55dcb24b0
#
_cell.length_a   1.000
_cell.length_b   1.000
_cell.length_c   1.000
_cell.angle_alpha   90.00
_cell.angle_beta   90.00
_cell.angle_gamma   90.00
#
_symmetry.space_group_name_H-M   'P 1'
#
loop_
_entity.id
_entity.type
_entity.pdbx_description
1 polymer ?
#
loop_
_entity_poly.entity_id
_entity_poly.type
_entity_poly.pdbx_seq_one_letter_code
_entity_poly.pdbx_strand_id
1 'polypeptide(L)'
;MNVLVIPDIHLKGWMFDRATELMNYGMADKTVCLMDIPDEWGHGSDLDLYRETFDKAIEYARKFPETLWCYGNHDLSYIWLQPESGFSAYAIRTVSSKLAELRKALRDSSQLAYLHRIDNVLFMHGGLTHDFVMNYAPDIDYKDTDEVIKRINSLGFLEIWDDASPIWFRPQTS
;
A
#
# COMPACT_ATOMS: atom_id res chain seq x y z
N MET A 1 15.89 -13.09 -8.50
CA MET A 1 14.53 -13.16 -7.94
C MET A 1 13.63 -12.24 -8.76
N ASN A 2 12.46 -12.74 -9.19
CA ASN A 2 11.46 -11.96 -9.91
C ASN A 2 10.38 -11.49 -8.94
N VAL A 3 10.04 -10.20 -8.98
CA VAL A 3 9.00 -9.62 -8.12
C VAL A 3 7.84 -9.15 -8.98
N LEU A 4 6.63 -9.64 -8.68
CA LEU A 4 5.39 -9.14 -9.26
C LEU A 4 4.96 -7.90 -8.47
N VAL A 5 4.78 -6.79 -9.15
CA VAL A 5 4.21 -5.57 -8.55
C VAL A 5 2.75 -5.45 -8.97
N ILE A 6 1.85 -5.38 -7.98
CA ILE A 6 0.45 -5.04 -8.18
C ILE A 6 0.32 -3.54 -7.94
N PRO A 7 -0.04 -2.75 -8.96
CA PRO A 7 -0.15 -1.28 -8.83
C PRO A 7 -1.42 -0.88 -8.07
N ASP A 8 -1.72 0.42 -8.08
CA ASP A 8 -2.92 1.01 -7.46
C ASP A 8 -4.19 0.30 -7.93
N ILE A 9 -4.98 -0.16 -6.99
CA ILE A 9 -6.13 -1.06 -7.25
C ILE A 9 -7.38 -0.29 -7.65
N HIS A 10 -7.76 0.74 -6.89
CA HIS A 10 -8.94 1.57 -7.14
C HIS A 10 -10.17 0.75 -7.56
N LEU A 11 -10.62 -0.14 -6.67
CA LEU A 11 -11.75 -1.06 -6.85
C LEU A 11 -11.65 -2.02 -8.04
N LYS A 12 -10.47 -2.18 -8.65
CA LYS A 12 -10.22 -3.10 -9.77
C LYS A 12 -9.77 -4.48 -9.25
N GLY A 13 -10.65 -5.16 -8.52
CA GLY A 13 -10.38 -6.46 -7.89
C GLY A 13 -9.86 -7.54 -8.84
N TRP A 14 -10.14 -7.44 -10.15
CA TRP A 14 -9.61 -8.33 -11.18
C TRP A 14 -8.06 -8.36 -11.23
N MET A 15 -7.37 -7.33 -10.70
CA MET A 15 -5.91 -7.32 -10.64
C MET A 15 -5.37 -8.43 -9.74
N PHE A 16 -6.08 -8.76 -8.64
CA PHE A 16 -5.71 -9.89 -7.77
C PHE A 16 -5.92 -11.23 -8.47
N ASP A 17 -6.96 -11.36 -9.31
CA ASP A 17 -7.19 -12.57 -10.11
C ASP A 17 -6.03 -12.76 -11.08
N ARG A 18 -5.64 -11.67 -11.79
CA ARG A 18 -4.51 -11.70 -12.73
C ARG A 18 -3.18 -11.97 -12.04
N ALA A 19 -2.93 -11.34 -10.89
CA ALA A 19 -1.73 -11.60 -10.09
C ALA A 19 -1.68 -13.07 -9.64
N THR A 20 -2.83 -13.63 -9.23
CA THR A 20 -2.95 -15.05 -8.86
C THR A 20 -2.56 -15.98 -10.02
N GLU A 21 -3.01 -15.69 -11.24
CA GLU A 21 -2.64 -16.46 -12.41
C GLU A 21 -1.13 -16.41 -12.66
N LEU A 22 -0.53 -15.21 -12.64
CA LEU A 22 0.90 -15.03 -12.89
C LEU A 22 1.76 -15.76 -11.85
N MET A 23 1.38 -15.68 -10.58
CA MET A 23 2.06 -16.40 -9.49
C MET A 23 1.92 -17.91 -9.64
N ASN A 24 0.75 -18.42 -10.00
CA ASN A 24 0.52 -19.85 -10.24
C ASN A 24 1.33 -20.38 -11.43
N TYR A 25 1.60 -19.55 -12.45
CA TYR A 25 2.47 -19.88 -13.58
C TYR A 25 3.97 -19.78 -13.26
N GLY A 26 4.33 -19.39 -12.03
CA GLY A 26 5.73 -19.23 -11.62
C GLY A 26 6.44 -18.06 -12.29
N MET A 27 5.70 -17.03 -12.71
CA MET A 27 6.25 -15.84 -13.38
C MET A 27 7.00 -14.93 -12.40
N ALA A 28 6.74 -15.05 -11.11
CA ALA A 28 7.45 -14.33 -10.05
C ALA A 28 7.62 -15.18 -8.80
N ASP A 29 8.62 -14.83 -8.00
CA ASP A 29 8.98 -15.49 -6.74
C ASP A 29 8.31 -14.81 -5.53
N LYS A 30 8.03 -13.51 -5.65
CA LYS A 30 7.40 -12.68 -4.62
C LYS A 30 6.44 -11.68 -5.22
N THR A 31 5.53 -11.15 -4.38
CA THR A 31 4.61 -10.07 -4.75
C THR A 31 4.78 -8.88 -3.82
N VAL A 32 4.70 -7.67 -4.39
CA VAL A 32 4.50 -6.41 -3.68
C VAL A 32 3.24 -5.76 -4.22
N CYS A 33 2.29 -5.42 -3.35
CA CYS A 33 1.08 -4.68 -3.68
C CYS A 33 1.23 -3.22 -3.22
N LEU A 34 1.02 -2.28 -4.13
CA LEU A 34 1.09 -0.84 -3.83
C LEU A 34 -0.25 -0.27 -3.30
N MET A 35 -1.20 -1.15 -3.06
CA MET A 35 -2.51 -0.89 -2.46
C MET A 35 -3.34 0.18 -3.19
N ASP A 36 -3.72 1.28 -2.53
CA ASP A 36 -4.82 2.15 -2.96
C ASP A 36 -6.03 1.31 -3.37
N ILE A 37 -6.45 0.43 -2.47
CA ILE A 37 -7.51 -0.55 -2.75
C ILE A 37 -8.87 0.15 -2.91
N PRO A 38 -9.26 1.10 -2.02
CA PRO A 38 -10.55 1.75 -2.12
C PRO A 38 -10.58 2.83 -3.21
N ASP A 39 -11.77 3.32 -3.45
CA ASP A 39 -12.12 4.49 -4.23
C ASP A 39 -11.89 4.37 -5.75
N GLU A 40 -12.99 4.49 -6.48
CA GLU A 40 -13.02 4.68 -7.92
C GLU A 40 -14.11 5.71 -8.24
N TRP A 41 -13.83 6.58 -9.21
CA TRP A 41 -14.76 7.61 -9.63
C TRP A 41 -16.12 7.02 -10.07
N GLY A 42 -17.19 7.59 -9.53
CA GLY A 42 -18.56 7.15 -9.83
C GLY A 42 -19.04 5.95 -9.02
N HIS A 43 -18.19 5.30 -8.22
CA HIS A 43 -18.52 4.10 -7.43
C HIS A 43 -18.60 4.32 -5.91
N GLY A 44 -18.57 5.56 -5.42
CA GLY A 44 -18.53 5.87 -3.98
C GLY A 44 -19.69 5.31 -3.14
N SER A 45 -20.81 4.91 -3.74
CA SER A 45 -21.95 4.27 -3.06
C SER A 45 -22.05 2.76 -3.30
N ASP A 46 -21.19 2.18 -4.14
CA ASP A 46 -21.22 0.76 -4.49
C ASP A 46 -20.46 -0.08 -3.45
N LEU A 47 -21.06 -0.24 -2.27
CA LEU A 47 -20.42 -0.95 -1.16
C LEU A 47 -20.15 -2.44 -1.44
N ASP A 48 -20.86 -3.04 -2.39
CA ASP A 48 -20.62 -4.42 -2.76
C ASP A 48 -19.32 -4.54 -3.57
N LEU A 49 -19.05 -3.59 -4.47
CA LEU A 49 -17.78 -3.51 -5.19
C LEU A 49 -16.59 -3.31 -4.22
N TYR A 50 -16.75 -2.45 -3.19
CA TYR A 50 -15.73 -2.31 -2.14
C TYR A 50 -15.48 -3.64 -1.43
N ARG A 51 -16.53 -4.34 -1.00
CA ARG A 51 -16.41 -5.64 -0.30
C ARG A 51 -15.72 -6.68 -1.19
N GLU A 52 -16.21 -6.84 -2.43
CA GLU A 52 -15.65 -7.80 -3.37
C GLU A 52 -14.16 -7.57 -3.62
N THR A 53 -13.77 -6.31 -3.85
CA THR A 53 -12.36 -5.98 -4.10
C THR A 53 -11.47 -6.31 -2.90
N PHE A 54 -11.89 -5.92 -1.69
CA PHE A 54 -11.15 -6.26 -0.48
C PHE A 54 -11.14 -7.76 -0.18
N ASP A 55 -12.22 -8.47 -0.47
CA ASP A 55 -12.26 -9.93 -0.28
C ASP A 55 -11.23 -10.61 -1.17
N LYS A 56 -11.08 -10.18 -2.43
CA LYS A 56 -10.01 -10.66 -3.32
C LYS A 56 -8.61 -10.33 -2.79
N ALA A 57 -8.39 -9.14 -2.23
CA ALA A 57 -7.13 -8.78 -1.59
C ALA A 57 -6.81 -9.71 -0.41
N ILE A 58 -7.81 -9.97 0.45
CA ILE A 58 -7.68 -10.84 1.61
C ILE A 58 -7.41 -12.30 1.21
N GLU A 59 -8.11 -12.79 0.19
CA GLU A 59 -7.87 -14.12 -0.38
C GLU A 59 -6.47 -14.24 -0.96
N TYR A 60 -6.01 -13.20 -1.67
CA TYR A 60 -4.66 -13.12 -2.21
C TYR A 60 -3.61 -13.17 -1.11
N ALA A 61 -3.78 -12.39 -0.04
CA ALA A 61 -2.88 -12.38 1.12
C ALA A 61 -2.77 -13.76 1.79
N ARG A 62 -3.89 -14.48 1.91
CA ARG A 62 -3.90 -15.84 2.47
C ARG A 62 -3.23 -16.85 1.55
N LYS A 63 -3.43 -16.71 0.24
CA LYS A 63 -2.88 -17.64 -0.76
C LYS A 63 -1.37 -17.45 -0.96
N PHE A 64 -0.90 -16.20 -0.89
CA PHE A 64 0.49 -15.82 -1.06
C PHE A 64 0.99 -15.09 0.20
N PRO A 65 1.25 -15.83 1.29
CA PRO A 65 1.50 -15.23 2.61
C PRO A 65 2.82 -14.46 2.74
N GLU A 66 3.68 -14.48 1.72
CA GLU A 66 4.94 -13.70 1.67
C GLU A 66 4.75 -12.35 0.93
N THR A 67 3.52 -12.00 0.52
CA THR A 67 3.24 -10.72 -0.14
C THR A 67 3.52 -9.55 0.79
N LEU A 68 4.19 -8.53 0.26
CA LEU A 68 4.39 -7.25 0.94
C LEU A 68 3.36 -6.23 0.45
N TRP A 69 2.89 -5.37 1.34
CA TRP A 69 1.81 -4.42 1.09
C TRP A 69 2.28 -3.02 1.45
N CYS A 70 2.24 -2.09 0.49
CA CYS A 70 2.57 -0.68 0.71
C CYS A 70 1.28 0.12 0.80
N TYR A 71 1.04 0.79 1.94
CA TYR A 71 -0.10 1.69 2.07
C TYR A 71 -0.08 2.76 0.99
N GLY A 72 -1.22 2.95 0.34
CA GLY A 72 -1.50 4.13 -0.46
C GLY A 72 -2.24 5.21 0.32
N ASN A 73 -2.35 6.40 -0.27
CA ASN A 73 -3.01 7.53 0.36
C ASN A 73 -4.53 7.26 0.56
N HIS A 74 -5.19 6.58 -0.38
CA HIS A 74 -6.60 6.23 -0.24
C HIS A 74 -6.85 5.22 0.88
N ASP A 75 -5.98 4.26 1.13
CA ASP A 75 -6.12 3.36 2.28
C ASP A 75 -6.01 4.12 3.60
N LEU A 76 -5.01 5.01 3.71
CA LEU A 76 -4.75 5.81 4.90
C LEU A 76 -5.81 6.88 5.14
N SER A 77 -6.47 7.39 4.09
CA SER A 77 -7.58 8.33 4.20
C SER A 77 -8.72 7.77 5.07
N TYR A 78 -9.00 6.46 4.96
CA TYR A 78 -10.00 5.79 5.79
C TYR A 78 -9.49 5.43 7.19
N ILE A 79 -8.20 5.15 7.34
CA ILE A 79 -7.60 4.87 8.65
C ILE A 79 -7.57 6.12 9.50
N TRP A 80 -7.24 7.26 8.90
CA TRP A 80 -7.08 8.54 9.60
C TRP A 80 -8.28 9.48 9.47
N LEU A 81 -9.31 9.07 8.73
CA LEU A 81 -10.51 9.86 8.43
C LEU A 81 -10.17 11.23 7.81
N GLN A 82 -9.21 11.21 6.90
CA GLN A 82 -8.79 12.39 6.12
C GLN A 82 -9.31 12.23 4.69
N PRO A 83 -10.40 12.94 4.33
CA PRO A 83 -11.01 12.80 3.00
C PRO A 83 -10.06 13.25 1.88
N GLU A 84 -9.96 12.40 0.87
CA GLU A 84 -9.26 12.64 -0.38
C GLU A 84 -10.22 12.65 -1.58
N SER A 85 -9.72 12.97 -2.76
CA SER A 85 -10.50 12.87 -3.99
C SER A 85 -11.01 11.44 -4.17
N GLY A 86 -12.31 11.26 -4.36
CA GLY A 86 -12.92 9.92 -4.45
C GLY A 86 -13.32 9.28 -3.12
N PHE A 87 -12.88 9.82 -1.97
CA PHE A 87 -13.26 9.32 -0.64
C PHE A 87 -14.78 9.22 -0.47
N SER A 88 -15.26 8.09 -0.01
CA SER A 88 -16.67 7.85 0.24
C SER A 88 -17.00 7.76 1.72
N ALA A 89 -17.79 8.72 2.22
CA ALA A 89 -18.30 8.66 3.59
C ALA A 89 -19.21 7.43 3.83
N TYR A 90 -19.86 6.91 2.78
CA TYR A 90 -20.67 5.69 2.86
C TYR A 90 -19.80 4.45 3.06
N ALA A 91 -18.61 4.44 2.52
CA ALA A 91 -17.71 3.29 2.55
C ALA A 91 -16.86 3.19 3.81
N ILE A 92 -16.84 4.20 4.69
CA ILE A 92 -15.95 4.25 5.88
C ILE A 92 -15.98 2.94 6.67
N ARG A 93 -17.16 2.46 7.05
CA ARG A 93 -17.29 1.24 7.86
C ARG A 93 -16.79 0.00 7.11
N THR A 94 -17.16 -0.10 5.83
CA THR A 94 -16.75 -1.22 4.98
C THR A 94 -15.25 -1.26 4.81
N VAL A 95 -14.63 -0.16 4.41
CA VAL A 95 -13.18 -0.07 4.18
C VAL A 95 -12.41 -0.31 5.47
N SER A 96 -12.78 0.37 6.58
CA SER A 96 -12.10 0.18 7.87
C SER A 96 -12.16 -1.27 8.36
N SER A 97 -13.33 -1.92 8.23
CA SER A 97 -13.47 -3.34 8.59
C SER A 97 -12.61 -4.24 7.71
N LYS A 98 -12.62 -4.01 6.40
CA LYS A 98 -11.87 -4.82 5.43
C LYS A 98 -10.35 -4.62 5.54
N LEU A 99 -9.87 -3.41 5.81
CA LEU A 99 -8.46 -3.17 6.12
C LEU A 99 -8.03 -3.92 7.40
N ALA A 100 -8.89 -3.94 8.41
CA ALA A 100 -8.63 -4.72 9.62
C ALA A 100 -8.62 -6.24 9.35
N GLU A 101 -9.50 -6.74 8.47
CA GLU A 101 -9.50 -8.15 8.05
C GLU A 101 -8.24 -8.48 7.24
N LEU A 102 -7.84 -7.62 6.29
CA LEU A 102 -6.59 -7.78 5.54
C LEU A 102 -5.39 -7.88 6.47
N ARG A 103 -5.27 -6.94 7.43
CA ARG A 103 -4.19 -6.96 8.43
C ARG A 103 -4.14 -8.27 9.23
N LYS A 104 -5.30 -8.83 9.59
CA LYS A 104 -5.38 -10.12 10.29
C LYS A 104 -5.05 -11.32 9.39
N ALA A 105 -5.19 -11.18 8.08
CA ALA A 105 -4.86 -12.23 7.12
C ALA A 105 -3.36 -12.33 6.84
N LEU A 106 -2.60 -11.27 7.15
CA LEU A 106 -1.14 -11.27 6.99
C LEU A 106 -0.47 -12.21 7.99
N ARG A 107 0.61 -12.83 7.57
CA ARG A 107 1.43 -13.68 8.41
C ARG A 107 2.18 -12.90 9.48
N ASP A 108 2.62 -11.70 9.13
CA ASP A 108 3.34 -10.78 9.99
C ASP A 108 2.88 -9.35 9.75
N SER A 109 2.73 -8.57 10.83
CA SER A 109 2.27 -7.19 10.75
C SER A 109 3.23 -6.27 9.99
N SER A 110 4.52 -6.59 9.94
CA SER A 110 5.53 -5.84 9.21
C SER A 110 5.38 -5.93 7.69
N GLN A 111 4.56 -6.87 7.19
CA GLN A 111 4.26 -6.97 5.76
C GLN A 111 3.41 -5.81 5.25
N LEU A 112 2.79 -5.03 6.12
CA LEU A 112 1.96 -3.87 5.78
C LEU A 112 2.64 -2.60 6.32
N ALA A 113 3.24 -1.81 5.44
CA ALA A 113 4.09 -0.68 5.79
C ALA A 113 4.01 0.43 4.73
N TYR A 114 4.72 1.53 4.88
CA TYR A 114 4.83 2.57 3.84
C TYR A 114 5.87 2.20 2.79
N LEU A 115 6.98 1.58 3.23
CA LEU A 115 8.07 1.17 2.36
C LEU A 115 8.48 -0.27 2.64
N HIS A 116 8.85 -0.95 1.56
CA HIS A 116 9.54 -2.24 1.62
C HIS A 116 10.79 -2.22 0.77
N ARG A 117 11.77 -3.05 1.14
CA ARG A 117 12.98 -3.29 0.36
C ARG A 117 13.09 -4.77 0.02
N ILE A 118 13.37 -5.05 -1.23
CA ILE A 118 13.78 -6.38 -1.69
C ILE A 118 15.09 -6.21 -2.44
N ASP A 119 16.16 -6.82 -1.98
CA ASP A 119 17.52 -6.64 -2.48
C ASP A 119 17.92 -5.13 -2.49
N ASN A 120 18.13 -4.54 -3.65
CA ASN A 120 18.48 -3.13 -3.82
C ASN A 120 17.34 -2.26 -4.39
N VAL A 121 16.10 -2.77 -4.36
CA VAL A 121 14.91 -2.07 -4.86
C VAL A 121 14.00 -1.69 -3.70
N LEU A 122 13.59 -0.42 -3.67
CA LEU A 122 12.57 0.10 -2.76
C LEU A 122 11.20 0.07 -3.43
N PHE A 123 10.20 -0.35 -2.68
CA PHE A 123 8.80 -0.38 -3.08
C PHE A 123 8.01 0.53 -2.15
N MET A 124 7.21 1.40 -2.72
CA MET A 124 6.32 2.33 -2.02
C MET A 124 5.24 2.80 -2.99
N HIS A 125 4.16 3.33 -2.46
CA HIS A 125 3.05 3.82 -3.29
C HIS A 125 3.41 5.09 -4.08
N GLY A 126 4.05 6.06 -3.43
CA GLY A 126 4.58 7.28 -4.06
C GLY A 126 6.09 7.21 -4.30
N GLY A 127 6.82 8.25 -3.93
CA GLY A 127 8.26 8.35 -4.05
C GLY A 127 8.92 8.80 -2.75
N LEU A 128 10.15 8.37 -2.52
CA LEU A 128 10.95 8.81 -1.37
C LEU A 128 11.95 9.88 -1.82
N THR A 129 11.85 11.07 -1.23
CA THR A 129 12.77 12.17 -1.51
C THR A 129 13.88 12.22 -0.49
N HIS A 130 15.02 12.77 -0.91
CA HIS A 130 16.12 13.07 0.02
C HIS A 130 15.68 14.01 1.13
N ASP A 131 14.89 15.03 0.81
CA ASP A 131 14.44 16.02 1.78
C ASP A 131 13.53 15.41 2.84
N PHE A 132 12.64 14.49 2.44
CA PHE A 132 11.82 13.75 3.39
C PHE A 132 12.67 12.91 4.35
N VAL A 133 13.70 12.22 3.85
CA VAL A 133 14.63 11.45 4.69
C VAL A 133 15.37 12.38 5.65
N MET A 134 15.89 13.51 5.16
CA MET A 134 16.62 14.47 6.02
C MET A 134 15.72 15.13 7.09
N ASN A 135 14.43 15.29 6.82
CA ASN A 135 13.50 15.86 7.79
C ASN A 135 13.13 14.86 8.90
N TYR A 136 12.95 13.59 8.56
CA TYR A 136 12.38 12.60 9.50
C TYR A 136 13.37 11.52 9.98
N ALA A 137 14.54 11.46 9.39
CA ALA A 137 15.64 10.58 9.78
C ALA A 137 17.02 11.30 9.75
N PRO A 138 17.13 12.54 10.30
CA PRO A 138 18.35 13.34 10.17
C PRO A 138 19.56 12.76 10.92
N ASP A 139 19.31 11.91 11.88
CA ASP A 139 20.29 11.22 12.73
C ASP A 139 20.77 9.88 12.15
N ILE A 140 20.19 9.44 11.03
CA ILE A 140 20.51 8.17 10.39
C ILE A 140 21.38 8.46 9.14
N ASP A 141 22.48 7.71 8.97
CA ASP A 141 23.20 7.75 7.69
C ASP A 141 22.27 7.23 6.58
N TYR A 142 21.97 8.07 5.60
CA TYR A 142 21.08 7.72 4.47
C TYR A 142 21.57 6.49 3.67
N LYS A 143 22.83 6.09 3.83
CA LYS A 143 23.37 4.85 3.27
C LYS A 143 22.91 3.61 4.03
N ASP A 144 22.53 3.78 5.29
CA ASP A 144 21.89 2.73 6.08
C ASP A 144 20.40 2.66 5.74
N THR A 145 20.13 2.15 4.55
CA THR A 145 18.76 2.12 3.98
C THR A 145 17.79 1.38 4.87
N ASP A 146 18.21 0.35 5.58
CA ASP A 146 17.33 -0.45 6.42
C ASP A 146 16.89 0.33 7.67
N GLU A 147 17.78 1.09 8.30
CA GLU A 147 17.41 1.95 9.43
C GLU A 147 16.56 3.16 8.97
N VAL A 148 16.81 3.71 7.77
CA VAL A 148 15.96 4.74 7.16
C VAL A 148 14.53 4.19 6.95
N ILE A 149 14.39 3.01 6.34
CA ILE A 149 13.09 2.37 6.11
C ILE A 149 12.36 2.14 7.44
N LYS A 150 13.05 1.59 8.44
CA LYS A 150 12.48 1.34 9.76
C LYS A 150 11.99 2.63 10.43
N ARG A 151 12.78 3.72 10.36
CA ARG A 151 12.38 5.03 10.87
C ARG A 151 11.13 5.53 10.16
N ILE A 152 11.09 5.53 8.82
CA ILE A 152 9.95 6.02 8.05
C ILE A 152 8.71 5.16 8.32
N ASN A 153 8.83 3.84 8.39
CA ASN A 153 7.72 2.95 8.72
C ASN A 153 7.19 3.12 10.16
N SER A 154 7.93 3.81 11.03
CA SER A 154 7.49 4.14 12.39
C SER A 154 6.81 5.51 12.52
N LEU A 155 6.78 6.31 11.46
CA LEU A 155 6.17 7.64 11.45
C LEU A 155 4.63 7.54 11.55
N GLY A 156 4.04 8.57 12.13
CA GLY A 156 2.60 8.66 12.32
C GLY A 156 1.91 9.55 11.28
N PHE A 157 0.66 9.88 11.59
CA PHE A 157 -0.21 10.67 10.71
C PHE A 157 0.42 12.02 10.31
N LEU A 158 0.94 12.79 11.27
CA LEU A 158 1.41 14.15 11.01
C LEU A 158 2.58 14.22 10.04
N GLU A 159 3.43 13.19 10.04
CA GLU A 159 4.59 13.11 9.18
C GLU A 159 4.27 12.48 7.82
N ILE A 160 3.43 11.46 7.81
CA ILE A 160 3.10 10.72 6.58
C ILE A 160 2.01 11.42 5.76
N TRP A 161 1.13 12.20 6.38
CA TRP A 161 0.10 12.97 5.67
C TRP A 161 0.65 14.31 5.13
N ASP A 162 1.81 14.25 4.47
CA ASP A 162 2.55 15.34 3.89
C ASP A 162 2.79 15.08 2.39
N ASP A 163 2.64 16.10 1.54
CA ASP A 163 2.75 15.98 0.08
C ASP A 163 4.13 15.46 -0.39
N ALA A 164 5.17 15.64 0.42
CA ALA A 164 6.51 15.14 0.13
C ALA A 164 6.73 13.68 0.60
N SER A 165 5.75 13.08 1.25
CA SER A 165 5.86 11.75 1.84
C SER A 165 5.81 10.62 0.79
N PRO A 166 6.28 9.40 1.17
CA PRO A 166 6.32 8.26 0.25
C PRO A 166 4.95 7.73 -0.17
N ILE A 167 3.85 8.25 0.36
CA ILE A 167 2.49 7.93 -0.11
C ILE A 167 1.92 8.97 -1.09
N TRP A 168 2.49 10.19 -1.12
CA TRP A 168 1.99 11.29 -1.94
C TRP A 168 2.93 11.70 -3.07
N PHE A 169 4.23 11.74 -2.79
CA PHE A 169 5.19 12.27 -3.75
C PHE A 169 5.14 11.52 -5.08
N ARG A 170 4.96 12.27 -6.18
CA ARG A 170 5.05 11.73 -7.54
C ARG A 170 6.25 12.37 -8.22
N PRO A 171 7.30 11.57 -8.56
CA PRO A 171 8.45 12.07 -9.30
C PRO A 171 7.97 12.67 -10.63
N GLN A 172 8.23 13.95 -10.84
CA GLN A 172 7.92 14.58 -12.13
C GLN A 172 9.01 14.20 -13.11
N THR A 173 8.64 13.65 -14.25
CA THR A 173 9.55 13.53 -15.40
C THR A 173 9.74 14.92 -15.98
N SER A 174 10.97 15.43 -15.89
CA SER A 174 11.40 16.67 -16.57
C SER A 174 11.39 16.50 -18.08
#